data_58de0ad4c9929b2a36c3a39f42f63036
#
_entry.id   58de0ad4c9929b2a36c3a39f42f63036
#
_cell.length_a   1.000
_cell.length_b   1.000
_cell.length_c   1.000
_cell.angle_alpha   90.00
_cell.angle_beta   90.00
_cell.angle_gamma   90.00
#
_symmetry.space_group_name_H-M   'P 1'
#
loop_
_entity.id
_entity.type
_entity.pdbx_description
1 polymer ?
#
loop_
_entity_poly.entity_id
_entity_poly.type
_entity_poly.pdbx_seq_one_letter_code
_entity_poly.pdbx_strand_id
1 'polypeptide(L)'
;MSVAVVIPARGGSKGIPRKNMRLMNGKPLIAYAIGNALASRYVDKVLVSSDSEEVLAFASQYDNVLALGRESRLAQDAVTLDPVVYDAISRCEADGLFDVVVTLQPTSPLLSVETLDAALEYFLSSELDTLISVVNNPHLSWMEDSSGRVFPAYEKRLNRQQLPRHYVETGAFLVSRRECVTPAGRLGNSVGVFEVPEAESTDIDTRKDWVVCESLLDRRSIVFRVDGHRQLGIGHAFRALTLAYS
;
A
#
# COMPACT_ATOMS: atom_id res chain seq x y z
N MET A 1 -20.88 8.41 -1.83
CA MET A 1 -20.01 8.40 -0.63
C MET A 1 -18.73 9.14 -0.99
N SER A 2 -18.33 10.09 -0.17
CA SER A 2 -17.10 10.87 -0.37
C SER A 2 -15.91 10.16 0.28
N VAL A 3 -14.79 10.07 -0.46
CA VAL A 3 -13.59 9.32 -0.08
C VAL A 3 -12.39 10.25 0.03
N ALA A 4 -11.78 10.31 1.21
CA ALA A 4 -10.51 11.00 1.42
C ALA A 4 -9.36 10.00 1.60
N VAL A 5 -8.23 10.28 0.96
CA VAL A 5 -6.97 9.53 1.16
C VAL A 5 -6.05 10.36 2.05
N VAL A 6 -5.55 9.75 3.12
CA VAL A 6 -4.49 10.32 3.96
C VAL A 6 -3.20 9.54 3.70
N ILE A 7 -2.15 10.25 3.28
CA ILE A 7 -0.80 9.73 3.06
C ILE A 7 0.10 10.23 4.18
N PRO A 8 0.37 9.41 5.21
CA PRO A 8 1.24 9.78 6.32
C PRO A 8 2.71 9.60 5.91
N ALA A 9 3.46 10.69 5.79
CA ALA A 9 4.84 10.68 5.33
C ALA A 9 5.76 11.48 6.24
N ARG A 10 6.29 10.85 7.31
CA ARG A 10 7.23 11.53 8.21
C ARG A 10 8.59 11.75 7.56
N GLY A 11 9.30 12.82 7.96
CA GLY A 11 10.65 13.14 7.48
C GLY A 11 11.72 12.17 8.01
N GLY A 12 11.58 11.75 9.27
CA GLY A 12 12.49 10.80 9.92
C GLY A 12 12.16 9.35 9.60
N SER A 13 13.12 8.58 9.05
CA SER A 13 13.00 7.14 8.83
C SER A 13 14.23 6.43 9.38
N LYS A 14 14.05 5.40 10.25
CA LYS A 14 15.15 4.68 10.89
C LYS A 14 15.90 3.74 9.94
N GLY A 15 15.17 2.99 9.11
CA GLY A 15 15.75 1.99 8.22
C GLY A 15 16.44 2.59 6.99
N ILE A 16 15.81 3.55 6.34
CA ILE A 16 16.30 4.22 5.14
C ILE A 16 16.20 5.74 5.36
N PRO A 17 17.32 6.46 5.49
CA PRO A 17 17.28 7.91 5.68
C PRO A 17 16.50 8.63 4.58
N ARG A 18 15.63 9.58 4.97
CA ARG A 18 14.79 10.37 4.04
C ARG A 18 13.95 9.50 3.09
N LYS A 19 13.48 8.33 3.56
CA LYS A 19 12.84 7.29 2.76
C LYS A 19 11.79 7.85 1.78
N ASN A 20 10.89 8.71 2.24
CA ASN A 20 9.77 9.23 1.45
C ASN A 20 10.22 10.15 0.28
N MET A 21 11.35 10.83 0.41
CA MET A 21 11.92 11.71 -0.62
C MET A 21 13.05 11.07 -1.41
N ARG A 22 13.48 9.85 -1.03
CA ARG A 22 14.50 9.12 -1.78
C ARG A 22 13.95 8.69 -3.13
N LEU A 23 14.78 8.85 -4.18
CA LEU A 23 14.38 8.51 -5.53
C LEU A 23 14.40 6.99 -5.75
N MET A 24 13.31 6.48 -6.27
CA MET A 24 13.14 5.12 -6.80
C MET A 24 12.71 5.26 -8.27
N ASN A 25 13.50 4.74 -9.19
CA ASN A 25 13.28 4.92 -10.63
C ASN A 25 13.04 6.39 -11.04
N GLY A 26 13.83 7.31 -10.47
CA GLY A 26 13.77 8.73 -10.78
C GLY A 26 12.62 9.51 -10.14
N LYS A 27 11.77 8.90 -9.32
CA LYS A 27 10.65 9.54 -8.61
C LYS A 27 10.83 9.41 -7.09
N PRO A 28 10.54 10.45 -6.28
CA PRO A 28 10.46 10.29 -4.82
C PRO A 28 9.47 9.19 -4.45
N LEU A 29 9.79 8.40 -3.40
CA LEU A 29 8.96 7.27 -3.00
C LEU A 29 7.48 7.68 -2.76
N ILE A 30 7.26 8.81 -2.13
CA ILE A 30 5.90 9.33 -1.86
C ILE A 30 5.10 9.61 -3.16
N ALA A 31 5.78 9.87 -4.29
CA ALA A 31 5.10 10.17 -5.56
C ALA A 31 4.27 9.01 -6.09
N TYR A 32 4.62 7.76 -5.73
CA TYR A 32 3.84 6.56 -6.11
C TYR A 32 2.48 6.57 -5.42
N ALA A 33 2.44 6.79 -4.10
CA ALA A 33 1.20 6.85 -3.34
C ALA A 33 0.32 8.06 -3.76
N ILE A 34 0.93 9.24 -3.96
CA ILE A 34 0.22 10.43 -4.47
C ILE A 34 -0.38 10.13 -5.85
N GLY A 35 0.42 9.56 -6.76
CA GLY A 35 -0.02 9.24 -8.12
C GLY A 35 -1.21 8.27 -8.13
N ASN A 36 -1.15 7.20 -7.34
CA ASN A 36 -2.24 6.23 -7.23
C ASN A 36 -3.51 6.86 -6.64
N ALA A 37 -3.36 7.67 -5.58
CA ALA A 37 -4.51 8.36 -4.97
C ALA A 37 -5.19 9.32 -5.96
N LEU A 38 -4.40 10.10 -6.72
CA LEU A 38 -4.93 11.04 -7.71
C LEU A 38 -5.52 10.37 -8.96
N ALA A 39 -5.02 9.18 -9.33
CA ALA A 39 -5.49 8.42 -10.48
C ALA A 39 -6.73 7.56 -10.18
N SER A 40 -7.04 7.32 -8.91
CA SER A 40 -8.21 6.54 -8.50
C SER A 40 -9.51 7.27 -8.85
N ARG A 41 -10.46 6.52 -9.41
CA ARG A 41 -11.80 7.02 -9.77
C ARG A 41 -12.74 7.22 -8.57
N TYR A 42 -12.35 6.75 -7.40
CA TYR A 42 -13.17 6.81 -6.17
C TYR A 42 -12.71 7.89 -5.20
N VAL A 43 -11.52 8.47 -5.39
CA VAL A 43 -10.91 9.41 -4.44
C VAL A 43 -11.31 10.85 -4.77
N ASP A 44 -11.93 11.52 -3.82
CA ASP A 44 -12.35 12.92 -3.94
C ASP A 44 -11.29 13.89 -3.41
N LYS A 45 -10.51 13.49 -2.39
CA LYS A 45 -9.52 14.35 -1.75
C LYS A 45 -8.27 13.58 -1.34
N VAL A 46 -7.11 14.16 -1.59
CA VAL A 46 -5.80 13.60 -1.17
C VAL A 46 -5.14 14.53 -0.16
N LEU A 47 -4.74 13.98 0.99
CA LEU A 47 -4.11 14.67 2.09
C LEU A 47 -2.72 14.07 2.33
N VAL A 48 -1.68 14.87 2.35
CA VAL A 48 -0.32 14.45 2.75
C VAL A 48 -0.01 15.06 4.11
N SER A 49 0.16 14.22 5.14
CA SER A 49 0.52 14.67 6.49
C SER A 49 2.00 14.42 6.75
N SER A 50 2.77 15.49 7.00
CA SER A 50 4.22 15.41 7.22
C SER A 50 4.71 16.44 8.22
N ASP A 51 5.80 16.10 8.94
CA ASP A 51 6.64 16.98 9.74
C ASP A 51 7.85 17.54 8.97
N SER A 52 8.00 17.15 7.69
CA SER A 52 9.10 17.56 6.82
C SER A 52 8.65 18.62 5.82
N GLU A 53 9.29 19.78 5.85
CA GLU A 53 9.05 20.87 4.89
C GLU A 53 9.31 20.41 3.44
N GLU A 54 10.32 19.54 3.23
CA GLU A 54 10.65 18.98 1.91
C GLU A 54 9.50 18.14 1.36
N VAL A 55 8.90 17.26 2.19
CA VAL A 55 7.74 16.46 1.81
C VAL A 55 6.53 17.32 1.53
N LEU A 56 6.28 18.32 2.36
CA LEU A 56 5.16 19.26 2.19
C LEU A 56 5.32 20.08 0.90
N ALA A 57 6.51 20.62 0.64
CA ALA A 57 6.80 21.37 -0.57
C ALA A 57 6.67 20.51 -1.82
N PHE A 58 7.06 19.23 -1.78
CA PHE A 58 6.86 18.28 -2.88
C PHE A 58 5.37 17.98 -3.10
N ALA A 59 4.62 17.69 -2.05
CA ALA A 59 3.19 17.40 -2.12
C ALA A 59 2.38 18.59 -2.65
N SER A 60 2.78 19.82 -2.28
CA SER A 60 2.12 21.06 -2.75
C SER A 60 2.30 21.35 -4.24
N GLN A 61 3.13 20.59 -4.96
CA GLN A 61 3.25 20.71 -6.41
C GLN A 61 2.08 20.06 -7.18
N TYR A 62 1.23 19.30 -6.49
CA TYR A 62 0.07 18.64 -7.07
C TYR A 62 -1.21 19.43 -6.77
N ASP A 63 -1.93 19.86 -7.78
CA ASP A 63 -3.11 20.76 -7.67
C ASP A 63 -4.21 20.25 -6.73
N ASN A 64 -4.42 18.92 -6.68
CA ASN A 64 -5.49 18.30 -5.89
C ASN A 64 -5.02 17.64 -4.59
N VAL A 65 -3.82 18.00 -4.11
CA VAL A 65 -3.25 17.49 -2.86
C VAL A 65 -3.19 18.59 -1.81
N LEU A 66 -3.76 18.31 -0.64
CA LEU A 66 -3.62 19.17 0.52
C LEU A 66 -2.43 18.72 1.37
N ALA A 67 -1.36 19.51 1.40
CA ALA A 67 -0.20 19.29 2.24
C ALA A 67 -0.44 19.82 3.64
N LEU A 68 -0.42 18.95 4.65
CA LEU A 68 -0.70 19.28 6.04
C LEU A 68 0.54 19.13 6.91
N GLY A 69 1.03 20.23 7.47
CA GLY A 69 2.10 20.21 8.46
C GLY A 69 1.66 19.45 9.71
N ARG A 70 2.43 18.43 10.10
CA ARG A 70 2.16 17.58 11.27
C ARG A 70 2.84 18.18 12.49
N GLU A 71 2.12 18.24 13.61
CA GLU A 71 2.72 18.63 14.88
C GLU A 71 3.81 17.66 15.34
N SER A 72 4.87 18.18 15.94
CA SER A 72 6.02 17.38 16.38
C SER A 72 5.64 16.25 17.35
N ARG A 73 4.59 16.44 18.17
CA ARG A 73 4.07 15.38 19.07
C ARG A 73 3.54 14.17 18.30
N LEU A 74 3.03 14.35 17.07
CA LEU A 74 2.51 13.30 16.21
C LEU A 74 3.58 12.68 15.28
N ALA A 75 4.80 13.22 15.28
CA ALA A 75 5.92 12.75 14.47
C ALA A 75 6.87 11.81 15.22
N GLN A 76 6.64 11.57 16.52
CA GLN A 76 7.48 10.73 17.37
C GLN A 76 7.37 9.25 16.98
N ASP A 77 8.46 8.51 17.17
CA ASP A 77 8.54 7.08 16.83
C ASP A 77 7.53 6.18 17.53
N ALA A 78 7.11 6.54 18.74
CA ALA A 78 6.13 5.79 19.52
C ALA A 78 4.67 6.08 19.14
N VAL A 79 4.44 7.05 18.25
CA VAL A 79 3.08 7.43 17.83
C VAL A 79 2.65 6.54 16.68
N THR A 80 1.50 5.87 16.84
CA THR A 80 0.85 5.08 15.81
C THR A 80 0.27 5.96 14.69
N LEU A 81 -0.17 5.37 13.60
CA LEU A 81 -0.81 6.12 12.51
C LEU A 81 -2.21 6.64 12.88
N ASP A 82 -2.87 6.08 13.90
CA ASP A 82 -4.25 6.42 14.22
C ASP A 82 -4.45 7.90 14.56
N PRO A 83 -3.72 8.49 15.53
CA PRO A 83 -3.86 9.92 15.82
C PRO A 83 -3.38 10.81 14.67
N VAL A 84 -2.46 10.33 13.83
CA VAL A 84 -1.96 11.09 12.66
C VAL A 84 -3.04 11.19 11.58
N VAL A 85 -3.72 10.09 11.28
CA VAL A 85 -4.80 10.06 10.30
C VAL A 85 -6.01 10.84 10.81
N TYR A 86 -6.35 10.69 12.10
CA TYR A 86 -7.42 11.45 12.72
C TYR A 86 -7.17 12.96 12.67
N ASP A 87 -5.96 13.43 13.01
CA ASP A 87 -5.59 14.86 12.93
C ASP A 87 -5.73 15.38 11.50
N ALA A 88 -5.20 14.65 10.53
CA ALA A 88 -5.23 15.06 9.12
C ALA A 88 -6.65 15.21 8.60
N ILE A 89 -7.52 14.20 8.85
CA ILE A 89 -8.89 14.23 8.34
C ILE A 89 -9.73 15.29 9.07
N SER A 90 -9.61 15.41 10.39
CA SER A 90 -10.37 16.39 11.19
C SER A 90 -10.06 17.83 10.80
N ARG A 91 -8.83 18.13 10.40
CA ARG A 91 -8.44 19.48 9.91
C ARG A 91 -8.98 19.76 8.52
N CYS A 92 -9.25 18.75 7.71
CA CYS A 92 -9.83 18.89 6.39
C CYS A 92 -11.36 19.00 6.42
N GLU A 93 -12.02 18.51 7.47
CA GLU A 93 -13.48 18.50 7.60
C GLU A 93 -14.11 19.89 7.75
N ALA A 94 -13.30 20.93 7.98
CA ALA A 94 -13.76 22.32 7.89
C ALA A 94 -14.29 22.65 6.47
N ASP A 95 -13.79 21.96 5.45
CA ASP A 95 -14.15 22.13 4.04
C ASP A 95 -15.24 21.13 3.56
N GLY A 96 -15.69 20.19 4.38
CA GLY A 96 -16.70 19.17 4.08
C GLY A 96 -16.44 17.83 4.78
N LEU A 97 -17.51 17.09 5.04
CA LEU A 97 -17.43 15.76 5.67
C LEU A 97 -17.11 14.68 4.64
N PHE A 98 -16.35 13.68 5.06
CA PHE A 98 -16.06 12.48 4.28
C PHE A 98 -16.77 11.26 4.88
N ASP A 99 -17.22 10.35 4.04
CA ASP A 99 -17.85 9.09 4.46
C ASP A 99 -16.80 8.01 4.73
N VAL A 100 -15.70 8.03 3.95
CA VAL A 100 -14.66 7.02 3.95
C VAL A 100 -13.28 7.65 4.00
N VAL A 101 -12.39 7.08 4.80
CA VAL A 101 -10.99 7.49 4.94
C VAL A 101 -10.09 6.32 4.55
N VAL A 102 -9.22 6.56 3.59
CA VAL A 102 -8.17 5.62 3.18
C VAL A 102 -6.83 6.08 3.77
N THR A 103 -6.20 5.25 4.55
CA THR A 103 -4.77 5.45 4.87
C THR A 103 -3.95 4.74 3.80
N LEU A 104 -3.18 5.49 3.02
CA LEU A 104 -2.33 4.96 1.95
C LEU A 104 -0.87 5.22 2.30
N GLN A 105 -0.07 4.17 2.47
CA GLN A 105 1.31 4.32 2.91
C GLN A 105 2.28 4.46 1.72
N PRO A 106 3.23 5.42 1.76
CA PRO A 106 4.24 5.60 0.71
C PRO A 106 5.16 4.39 0.53
N THR A 107 5.24 3.52 1.54
CA THR A 107 6.15 2.37 1.59
C THR A 107 5.74 1.21 0.69
N SER A 108 4.59 1.29 0.03
CA SER A 108 4.08 0.28 -0.90
C SER A 108 4.01 0.83 -2.34
N PRO A 109 5.18 1.11 -2.99
CA PRO A 109 5.21 1.75 -4.31
C PRO A 109 4.75 0.84 -5.46
N LEU A 110 4.65 -0.46 -5.21
CA LEU A 110 4.19 -1.45 -6.20
C LEU A 110 2.67 -1.54 -6.29
N LEU A 111 1.93 -0.99 -5.32
CA LEU A 111 0.48 -0.95 -5.36
C LEU A 111 0.03 -0.25 -6.65
N SER A 112 -0.84 -0.89 -7.42
CA SER A 112 -1.44 -0.29 -8.62
C SER A 112 -2.72 0.48 -8.29
N VAL A 113 -3.10 1.41 -9.16
CA VAL A 113 -4.38 2.12 -9.03
C VAL A 113 -5.55 1.16 -9.25
N GLU A 114 -5.40 0.16 -10.10
CA GLU A 114 -6.39 -0.87 -10.39
C GLU A 114 -6.71 -1.70 -9.14
N THR A 115 -5.69 -2.07 -8.38
CA THR A 115 -5.85 -2.81 -7.11
C THR A 115 -6.50 -1.92 -6.04
N LEU A 116 -6.11 -0.65 -5.94
CA LEU A 116 -6.73 0.30 -5.02
C LEU A 116 -8.21 0.51 -5.36
N ASP A 117 -8.52 0.72 -6.64
CA ASP A 117 -9.90 0.92 -7.11
C ASP A 117 -10.77 -0.32 -6.88
N ALA A 118 -10.24 -1.52 -7.13
CA ALA A 118 -10.96 -2.77 -6.84
C ALA A 118 -11.26 -2.95 -5.35
N ALA A 119 -10.31 -2.56 -4.47
CA ALA A 119 -10.51 -2.60 -3.03
C ALA A 119 -11.57 -1.58 -2.58
N LEU A 120 -11.55 -0.37 -3.14
CA LEU A 120 -12.56 0.66 -2.85
C LEU A 120 -13.94 0.26 -3.35
N GLU A 121 -14.05 -0.30 -4.56
CA GLU A 121 -15.31 -0.80 -5.11
C GLU A 121 -15.90 -1.90 -4.20
N TYR A 122 -15.08 -2.85 -3.77
CA TYR A 122 -15.50 -3.90 -2.85
C TYR A 122 -15.96 -3.32 -1.51
N PHE A 123 -15.20 -2.38 -0.91
CA PHE A 123 -15.55 -1.76 0.36
C PHE A 123 -16.85 -0.96 0.27
N LEU A 124 -17.00 -0.12 -0.76
CA LEU A 124 -18.17 0.74 -0.95
C LEU A 124 -19.47 -0.04 -1.22
N SER A 125 -19.35 -1.27 -1.76
CA SER A 125 -20.48 -2.18 -1.99
C SER A 125 -20.78 -3.11 -0.79
N SER A 126 -19.99 -3.05 0.27
CA SER A 126 -20.10 -3.89 1.46
C SER A 126 -20.63 -3.13 2.68
N GLU A 127 -21.04 -3.88 3.70
CA GLU A 127 -21.39 -3.36 5.02
C GLU A 127 -20.21 -3.35 6.01
N LEU A 128 -18.98 -3.39 5.49
CA LEU A 128 -17.77 -3.37 6.30
C LEU A 128 -17.53 -1.98 6.90
N ASP A 129 -17.03 -1.96 8.13
CA ASP A 129 -16.52 -0.76 8.78
C ASP A 129 -15.07 -0.48 8.38
N THR A 130 -14.31 -1.56 8.16
CA THR A 130 -12.88 -1.47 7.82
C THR A 130 -12.48 -2.56 6.82
N LEU A 131 -11.61 -2.20 5.88
CA LEU A 131 -10.97 -3.13 4.93
C LEU A 131 -9.46 -2.95 4.99
N ILE A 132 -8.73 -4.06 5.15
CA ILE A 132 -7.28 -4.08 5.32
C ILE A 132 -6.63 -4.79 4.14
N SER A 133 -5.57 -4.19 3.57
CA SER A 133 -4.75 -4.83 2.55
C SER A 133 -3.89 -5.94 3.13
N VAL A 134 -4.00 -7.15 2.59
CA VAL A 134 -3.30 -8.34 3.09
C VAL A 134 -2.71 -9.16 1.95
N VAL A 135 -1.79 -10.06 2.31
CA VAL A 135 -1.41 -11.23 1.49
C VAL A 135 -1.71 -12.49 2.26
N ASN A 136 -2.08 -13.52 1.54
CA ASN A 136 -2.20 -14.86 2.12
C ASN A 136 -0.82 -15.54 2.13
N ASN A 137 -0.20 -15.58 3.29
CA ASN A 137 1.15 -16.12 3.47
C ASN A 137 1.16 -17.28 4.50
N PRO A 138 0.64 -18.47 4.13
CA PRO A 138 0.61 -19.61 5.03
C PRO A 138 2.00 -20.15 5.28
N HIS A 139 2.48 -20.00 6.50
CA HIS A 139 3.75 -20.53 6.98
C HIS A 139 3.61 -21.19 8.34
N LEU A 140 4.47 -22.18 8.60
CA LEU A 140 4.63 -22.73 9.93
C LEU A 140 5.35 -21.71 10.80
N SER A 141 4.65 -21.10 11.74
CA SER A 141 5.15 -20.07 12.64
C SER A 141 5.17 -20.56 14.09
N TRP A 142 5.96 -19.91 14.93
CA TRP A 142 6.11 -20.20 16.34
C TRP A 142 5.84 -18.94 17.14
N MET A 143 5.27 -19.09 18.31
CA MET A 143 5.01 -17.99 19.24
C MET A 143 5.78 -18.21 20.53
N GLU A 144 6.10 -17.14 21.24
CA GLU A 144 6.71 -17.14 22.56
C GLU A 144 5.74 -16.48 23.54
N ASP A 145 5.51 -17.12 24.69
CA ASP A 145 4.70 -16.56 25.75
C ASP A 145 5.52 -15.66 26.68
N SER A 146 4.86 -15.01 27.63
CA SER A 146 5.49 -14.10 28.60
C SER A 146 6.55 -14.77 29.52
N SER A 147 6.60 -16.09 29.56
CA SER A 147 7.61 -16.86 30.31
C SER A 147 8.84 -17.25 29.48
N GLY A 148 8.85 -16.91 28.17
CA GLY A 148 9.91 -17.30 27.24
C GLY A 148 9.72 -18.71 26.66
N ARG A 149 8.57 -19.35 26.85
CA ARG A 149 8.29 -20.67 26.29
C ARG A 149 7.84 -20.53 24.84
N VAL A 150 8.50 -21.27 23.95
CA VAL A 150 8.20 -21.30 22.51
C VAL A 150 7.25 -22.46 22.21
N PHE A 151 6.20 -22.17 21.43
CA PHE A 151 5.19 -23.14 21.00
C PHE A 151 4.76 -22.89 19.55
N PRO A 152 4.28 -23.94 18.81
CA PRO A 152 3.83 -23.78 17.45
C PRO A 152 2.52 -22.96 17.38
N ALA A 153 2.43 -22.05 16.44
CA ALA A 153 1.19 -21.33 16.11
C ALA A 153 0.29 -22.11 15.11
N TYR A 154 0.45 -23.42 15.03
CA TYR A 154 -0.31 -24.32 14.16
C TYR A 154 -0.69 -25.61 14.90
N GLU A 155 -1.83 -26.17 14.55
CA GLU A 155 -2.31 -27.43 15.16
C GLU A 155 -1.62 -28.66 14.59
N LYS A 156 -1.43 -28.70 13.25
CA LYS A 156 -0.78 -29.79 12.53
C LYS A 156 0.31 -29.25 11.62
N ARG A 157 1.45 -29.98 11.58
CA ARG A 157 2.54 -29.70 10.65
C ARG A 157 2.19 -30.25 9.27
N LEU A 158 1.57 -29.39 8.45
CA LEU A 158 1.13 -29.70 7.09
C LEU A 158 2.11 -29.11 6.06
N ASN A 159 2.00 -29.57 4.80
CA ASN A 159 2.65 -28.91 3.66
C ASN A 159 2.02 -27.53 3.42
N ARG A 160 2.81 -26.57 2.88
CA ARG A 160 2.38 -25.18 2.67
C ARG A 160 0.99 -25.07 1.99
N GLN A 161 0.74 -25.90 0.98
CA GLN A 161 -0.52 -25.91 0.22
C GLN A 161 -1.74 -26.41 1.02
N GLN A 162 -1.52 -27.05 2.16
CA GLN A 162 -2.56 -27.62 3.03
C GLN A 162 -2.78 -26.80 4.29
N LEU A 163 -1.94 -25.76 4.51
CA LEU A 163 -2.09 -24.85 5.64
C LEU A 163 -3.34 -24.00 5.46
N PRO A 164 -4.03 -23.65 6.55
CA PRO A 164 -5.14 -22.71 6.50
C PRO A 164 -4.64 -21.34 6.01
N ARG A 165 -5.55 -20.52 5.49
CA ARG A 165 -5.25 -19.15 5.11
C ARG A 165 -4.68 -18.40 6.31
N HIS A 166 -3.59 -17.70 6.10
CA HIS A 166 -2.93 -16.86 7.08
C HIS A 166 -2.67 -15.49 6.45
N TYR A 167 -3.48 -14.52 6.83
CA TYR A 167 -3.39 -13.17 6.30
C TYR A 167 -2.36 -12.35 7.07
N VAL A 168 -1.47 -11.72 6.32
CA VAL A 168 -0.46 -10.78 6.83
C VAL A 168 -0.75 -9.42 6.19
N GLU A 169 -0.83 -8.37 7.01
CA GLU A 169 -1.02 -7.01 6.52
C GLU A 169 0.17 -6.58 5.66
N THR A 170 -0.12 -5.95 4.52
CA THR A 170 0.92 -5.43 3.62
C THR A 170 1.31 -3.99 3.93
N GLY A 171 0.54 -3.30 4.77
CA GLY A 171 0.73 -1.88 5.03
C GLY A 171 0.34 -0.97 3.86
N ALA A 172 -0.04 -1.50 2.69
CA ALA A 172 -0.32 -0.69 1.52
C ALA A 172 -1.47 0.29 1.76
N PHE A 173 -2.62 -0.22 2.20
CA PHE A 173 -3.75 0.63 2.57
C PHE A 173 -4.61 0.02 3.69
N LEU A 174 -5.32 0.91 4.36
CA LEU A 174 -6.41 0.61 5.28
C LEU A 174 -7.56 1.57 4.96
N VAL A 175 -8.73 1.03 4.65
CA VAL A 175 -9.97 1.77 4.35
C VAL A 175 -10.89 1.69 5.56
N SER A 176 -11.41 2.80 6.03
CA SER A 176 -12.33 2.84 7.18
C SER A 176 -13.51 3.76 6.92
N ARG A 177 -14.68 3.39 7.45
CA ARG A 177 -15.75 4.37 7.62
C ARG A 177 -15.23 5.52 8.49
N ARG A 178 -15.62 6.76 8.14
CA ARG A 178 -15.12 7.94 8.85
C ARG A 178 -15.37 7.88 10.36
N GLU A 179 -16.51 7.37 10.79
CA GLU A 179 -16.89 7.23 12.19
C GLU A 179 -15.97 6.31 12.99
N CYS A 180 -15.30 5.35 12.33
CA CYS A 180 -14.33 4.45 12.97
C CYS A 180 -12.96 5.11 13.16
N VAL A 181 -12.69 6.25 12.49
CA VAL A 181 -11.41 6.95 12.59
C VAL A 181 -11.40 7.86 13.81
N THR A 182 -10.66 7.45 14.84
CA THR A 182 -10.50 8.15 16.11
C THR A 182 -9.01 8.31 16.45
N PRO A 183 -8.66 9.12 17.45
CA PRO A 183 -7.27 9.17 17.91
C PRO A 183 -6.72 7.84 18.44
N ALA A 184 -7.60 6.92 18.87
CA ALA A 184 -7.25 5.65 19.48
C ALA A 184 -7.23 4.47 18.48
N GLY A 185 -7.85 4.62 17.31
CA GLY A 185 -7.94 3.53 16.34
C GLY A 185 -8.66 3.93 15.06
N ARG A 186 -8.57 3.03 14.06
CA ARG A 186 -9.22 3.15 12.75
C ARG A 186 -9.97 1.87 12.37
N LEU A 187 -10.09 0.91 13.29
CA LEU A 187 -10.81 -0.33 13.08
C LEU A 187 -12.22 -0.22 13.67
N GLY A 188 -13.22 -0.58 12.87
CA GLY A 188 -14.59 -0.74 13.32
C GLY A 188 -14.88 -2.16 13.79
N ASN A 189 -16.17 -2.46 13.97
CA ASN A 189 -16.62 -3.77 14.45
C ASN A 189 -16.62 -4.84 13.35
N SER A 190 -16.92 -4.43 12.11
CA SER A 190 -16.95 -5.31 10.93
C SER A 190 -15.69 -5.08 10.10
N VAL A 191 -14.71 -5.99 10.22
CA VAL A 191 -13.43 -5.91 9.53
C VAL A 191 -13.34 -6.97 8.43
N GLY A 192 -13.06 -6.52 7.20
CA GLY A 192 -12.75 -7.37 6.07
C GLY A 192 -11.27 -7.27 5.66
N VAL A 193 -10.84 -8.20 4.85
CA VAL A 193 -9.50 -8.19 4.25
C VAL A 193 -9.61 -8.17 2.73
N PHE A 194 -8.67 -7.47 2.09
CA PHE A 194 -8.50 -7.46 0.64
C PHE A 194 -7.13 -8.05 0.31
N GLU A 195 -7.14 -9.18 -0.38
CA GLU A 195 -5.92 -9.87 -0.78
C GLU A 195 -5.33 -9.16 -2.00
N VAL A 196 -4.21 -8.45 -1.81
CA VAL A 196 -3.51 -7.78 -2.92
C VAL A 196 -2.64 -8.78 -3.68
N PRO A 197 -2.38 -8.55 -4.99
CA PRO A 197 -1.45 -9.36 -5.76
C PRO A 197 -0.08 -9.46 -5.08
N GLU A 198 0.54 -10.64 -5.05
CA GLU A 198 1.86 -10.86 -4.43
C GLU A 198 2.92 -9.89 -4.97
N ALA A 199 2.85 -9.58 -6.28
CA ALA A 199 3.76 -8.63 -6.91
C ALA A 199 3.62 -7.18 -6.40
N GLU A 200 2.50 -6.82 -5.77
CA GLU A 200 2.20 -5.48 -5.24
C GLU A 200 2.33 -5.40 -3.71
N SER A 201 2.66 -6.50 -3.05
CA SER A 201 2.56 -6.66 -1.60
C SER A 201 3.78 -6.21 -0.80
N THR A 202 4.85 -5.78 -1.46
CA THR A 202 6.10 -5.43 -0.77
C THR A 202 5.99 -4.09 -0.06
N ASP A 203 6.16 -4.10 1.27
CA ASP A 203 6.35 -2.92 2.10
C ASP A 203 7.85 -2.64 2.28
N ILE A 204 8.28 -1.40 2.08
CA ILE A 204 9.68 -1.02 2.16
C ILE A 204 10.06 -0.64 3.59
N ASP A 205 10.70 -1.53 4.31
CA ASP A 205 11.30 -1.28 5.62
C ASP A 205 12.82 -1.35 5.60
N THR A 206 13.38 -2.17 4.72
CA THR A 206 14.82 -2.40 4.62
C THR A 206 15.37 -2.01 3.24
N ARG A 207 16.71 -1.94 3.14
CA ARG A 207 17.37 -1.75 1.84
C ARG A 207 17.12 -2.92 0.88
N LYS A 208 16.88 -4.13 1.40
CA LYS A 208 16.54 -5.29 0.58
C LYS A 208 15.19 -5.07 -0.12
N ASP A 209 14.20 -4.62 0.64
CA ASP A 209 12.86 -4.35 0.09
C ASP A 209 12.94 -3.24 -0.96
N TRP A 210 13.79 -2.22 -0.73
CA TRP A 210 14.05 -1.15 -1.69
C TRP A 210 14.52 -1.69 -3.04
N VAL A 211 15.56 -2.53 -3.02
CA VAL A 211 16.13 -3.13 -4.25
C VAL A 211 15.12 -4.02 -4.96
N VAL A 212 14.31 -4.78 -4.20
CA VAL A 212 13.25 -5.61 -4.77
C VAL A 212 12.20 -4.76 -5.47
N CYS A 213 11.69 -3.71 -4.81
CA CYS A 213 10.71 -2.81 -5.41
C CYS A 213 11.24 -2.09 -6.65
N GLU A 214 12.47 -1.56 -6.59
CA GLU A 214 13.11 -0.88 -7.72
C GLU A 214 13.25 -1.81 -8.92
N SER A 215 13.69 -3.05 -8.70
CA SER A 215 13.78 -4.07 -9.75
C SER A 215 12.44 -4.46 -10.36
N LEU A 216 11.38 -4.52 -9.53
CA LEU A 216 10.03 -4.84 -10.02
C LEU A 216 9.40 -3.70 -10.81
N LEU A 217 9.66 -2.45 -10.41
CA LEU A 217 9.21 -1.25 -11.14
C LEU A 217 9.94 -1.07 -12.49
N ASP A 218 11.17 -1.55 -12.61
CA ASP A 218 11.94 -1.51 -13.87
C ASP A 218 11.54 -2.61 -14.86
N ARG A 219 10.71 -3.55 -14.46
CA ARG A 219 10.27 -4.63 -15.35
C ARG A 219 9.49 -4.07 -16.53
N ARG A 220 10.01 -4.32 -17.73
CA ARG A 220 9.32 -4.04 -18.99
C ARG A 220 8.72 -5.32 -19.52
N SER A 221 7.41 -5.31 -19.78
CA SER A 221 6.76 -6.40 -20.50
C SER A 221 6.96 -6.17 -22.02
N ILE A 222 7.65 -7.10 -22.68
CA ILE A 222 7.79 -7.10 -24.13
C ILE A 222 6.83 -8.14 -24.69
N VAL A 223 5.85 -7.68 -25.46
CA VAL A 223 4.90 -8.58 -26.12
C VAL A 223 5.36 -8.82 -27.54
N PHE A 224 5.65 -10.08 -27.87
CA PHE A 224 5.93 -10.51 -29.23
C PHE A 224 4.61 -10.97 -29.88
N ARG A 225 4.14 -10.21 -30.89
CA ARG A 225 3.04 -10.67 -31.75
C ARG A 225 3.64 -11.41 -32.94
N VAL A 226 3.29 -12.67 -33.09
CA VAL A 226 3.81 -13.52 -34.16
C VAL A 226 2.66 -14.22 -34.87
N ASP A 227 2.61 -14.07 -36.20
CA ASP A 227 1.67 -14.82 -37.02
C ASP A 227 2.35 -16.10 -37.51
N GLY A 228 1.67 -17.24 -37.32
CA GLY A 228 2.13 -18.54 -37.79
C GLY A 228 0.95 -19.39 -38.21
N HIS A 229 0.99 -19.88 -39.46
CA HIS A 229 0.04 -20.88 -39.94
C HIS A 229 0.69 -21.80 -40.96
N ARG A 230 0.00 -22.87 -41.33
CA ARG A 230 0.56 -23.96 -42.18
C ARG A 230 1.20 -23.47 -43.49
N GLN A 231 0.78 -22.35 -44.05
CA GLN A 231 1.31 -21.78 -45.30
C GLN A 231 2.51 -20.86 -45.11
N LEU A 232 2.59 -20.12 -43.97
CA LEU A 232 3.67 -19.15 -43.67
C LEU A 232 4.80 -19.79 -42.86
N GLY A 233 4.58 -21.00 -42.31
CA GLY A 233 5.55 -21.66 -41.43
C GLY A 233 5.61 -21.04 -40.03
N ILE A 234 6.39 -21.66 -39.14
CA ILE A 234 6.55 -21.27 -37.72
C ILE A 234 7.91 -20.61 -37.43
N GLY A 235 8.69 -20.27 -38.46
CA GLY A 235 10.03 -19.71 -38.31
C GLY A 235 10.06 -18.38 -37.52
N HIS A 236 9.04 -17.53 -37.68
CA HIS A 236 8.90 -16.29 -36.91
C HIS A 236 8.63 -16.54 -35.43
N ALA A 237 7.82 -17.57 -35.11
CA ALA A 237 7.55 -17.98 -33.74
C ALA A 237 8.83 -18.48 -33.03
N PHE A 238 9.66 -19.28 -33.73
CA PHE A 238 10.94 -19.73 -33.20
C PHE A 238 11.91 -18.57 -32.92
N ARG A 239 12.02 -17.60 -33.83
CA ARG A 239 12.86 -16.43 -33.64
C ARG A 239 12.39 -15.55 -32.46
N ALA A 240 11.07 -15.33 -32.35
CA ALA A 240 10.51 -14.57 -31.22
C ALA A 240 10.77 -15.28 -29.90
N LEU A 241 10.61 -16.59 -29.81
CA LEU A 241 10.94 -17.39 -28.63
C LEU A 241 12.43 -17.30 -28.29
N THR A 242 13.32 -17.40 -29.27
CA THR A 242 14.78 -17.27 -29.04
C THR A 242 15.12 -15.89 -28.46
N LEU A 243 14.52 -14.81 -29.00
CA LEU A 243 14.70 -13.45 -28.47
C LEU A 243 14.09 -13.23 -27.09
N ALA A 244 13.01 -13.95 -26.76
CA ALA A 244 12.36 -13.85 -25.44
C ALA A 244 13.16 -14.52 -24.32
N TYR A 245 14.03 -15.49 -24.68
CA TYR A 245 14.89 -16.24 -23.74
C TYR A 245 16.35 -15.81 -23.76
N SER A 246 16.75 -14.84 -24.57
CA SER A 246 18.10 -14.24 -24.60
C SER A 246 18.15 -13.01 -23.70
#